data_d7c8c7a9e2f309a99639759813a662f3
#
_entry.id   d7c8c7a9e2f309a99639759813a662f3
#
_cell.length_a   1.000
_cell.length_b   1.000
_cell.length_c   1.000
_cell.angle_alpha   90.00
_cell.angle_beta   90.00
_cell.angle_gamma   90.00
#
_symmetry.space_group_name_H-M   'P 1'
#
loop_
_entity.id
_entity.type
_entity.pdbx_description
1 polymer ?
#
loop_
_entity_poly.entity_id
_entity_poly.type
_entity_poly.pdbx_seq_one_letter_code
_entity_poly.pdbx_strand_id
1 'polypeptide(L)'
;MRNYLLLTPGPLSTSETVKEAMLQDWCTWDKDYNEGIVTVIRKELLEVAGLDEKEYTTVLLQGSGTYGVEATLGAVVKPTDRLLIIANGAYGKRMAAIADYYKLDYVMVALKETELITPAIVEEALKNHPGISHLSLVHSETTTGLLNPIEEIAEVLRGRGITWIVDAMSSLEGFLSI
;
A
#
# COMPACT_ATOMS: atom_id res chain seq x y z
N MET A 1 25.84 24.67 1.36
CA MET A 1 25.25 23.31 1.26
C MET A 1 24.76 23.09 -0.15
N ARG A 2 24.89 21.88 -0.71
CA ARG A 2 24.25 21.58 -2.02
C ARG A 2 22.75 21.36 -1.80
N ASN A 3 21.91 22.08 -2.55
CA ASN A 3 20.48 21.82 -2.59
C ASN A 3 20.24 20.68 -3.60
N TYR A 4 19.79 19.55 -3.11
CA TYR A 4 19.39 18.44 -3.96
C TYR A 4 17.89 18.57 -4.29
N LEU A 5 17.53 18.31 -5.54
CA LEU A 5 16.15 18.06 -5.95
C LEU A 5 15.96 16.55 -6.05
N LEU A 6 15.26 15.98 -5.09
CA LEU A 6 14.99 14.54 -5.01
C LEU A 6 13.58 14.29 -5.54
N LEU A 7 13.48 13.46 -6.58
CA LEU A 7 12.24 13.14 -7.29
C LEU A 7 11.86 11.66 -7.11
N THR A 8 12.28 11.07 -5.99
CA THR A 8 11.94 9.69 -5.63
C THR A 8 10.73 9.67 -4.70
N PRO A 9 9.98 8.55 -4.58
CA PRO A 9 8.86 8.43 -3.63
C PRO A 9 9.30 8.59 -2.16
N GLY A 10 10.56 8.38 -1.90
CA GLY A 10 11.20 8.62 -0.59
C GLY A 10 12.67 8.20 -0.58
N PRO A 11 13.56 9.07 -0.11
CA PRO A 11 13.34 10.47 0.29
C PRO A 11 13.08 11.39 -0.91
N LEU A 12 12.27 12.42 -0.69
CA LEU A 12 11.94 13.43 -1.72
C LEU A 12 12.24 14.84 -1.20
N SER A 13 12.34 15.79 -2.15
CA SER A 13 12.44 17.21 -1.81
C SER A 13 11.05 17.74 -1.43
N THR A 14 10.94 18.24 -0.19
CA THR A 14 9.71 18.87 0.31
C THR A 14 9.73 20.37 0.10
N SER A 15 8.54 21.00 0.11
CA SER A 15 8.40 22.47 0.08
C SER A 15 8.95 23.13 1.36
N GLU A 16 9.20 24.42 1.31
CA GLU A 16 9.62 25.16 2.50
C GLU A 16 8.56 25.10 3.60
N THR A 17 7.27 25.20 3.27
CA THR A 17 6.16 25.09 4.23
C THR A 17 6.14 23.76 4.98
N VAL A 18 6.44 22.64 4.30
CA VAL A 18 6.56 21.32 4.95
C VAL A 18 7.77 21.29 5.88
N LYS A 19 8.90 21.87 5.48
CA LYS A 19 10.09 21.95 6.33
C LYS A 19 9.85 22.82 7.57
N GLU A 20 9.19 23.95 7.41
CA GLU A 20 8.81 24.85 8.51
C GLU A 20 7.89 24.15 9.52
N ALA A 21 6.91 23.37 9.05
CA ALA A 21 6.02 22.60 9.92
C ALA A 21 6.78 21.56 10.78
N MET A 22 7.94 21.06 10.31
CA MET A 22 8.78 20.13 11.06
C MET A 22 9.67 20.80 12.14
N LEU A 23 9.71 22.12 12.19
CA LEU A 23 10.55 22.85 13.18
C LEU A 23 9.85 23.00 14.54
N GLN A 24 8.59 22.62 14.65
CA GLN A 24 7.83 22.74 15.89
C GLN A 24 7.76 21.40 16.61
N ASP A 25 8.11 21.41 17.89
CA ASP A 25 7.92 20.27 18.79
C ASP A 25 6.44 20.21 19.25
N TRP A 26 5.84 19.07 19.14
CA TRP A 26 4.46 18.83 19.52
C TRP A 26 4.35 17.88 20.72
N CYS A 27 3.42 18.16 21.61
CA CYS A 27 3.10 17.27 22.72
C CYS A 27 1.92 16.36 22.34
N THR A 28 2.18 15.05 22.29
CA THR A 28 1.16 14.04 21.93
C THR A 28 0.03 13.90 22.97
N TRP A 29 0.19 14.49 24.15
CA TRP A 29 -0.82 14.51 25.22
C TRP A 29 -1.79 15.68 25.10
N ASP A 30 -1.48 16.67 24.28
CA ASP A 30 -2.30 17.87 24.13
C ASP A 30 -3.36 17.69 23.04
N LYS A 31 -4.49 18.35 23.23
CA LYS A 31 -5.59 18.35 22.27
C LYS A 31 -5.19 18.95 20.92
N ASP A 32 -4.37 19.99 20.95
CA ASP A 32 -3.91 20.70 19.76
C ASP A 32 -3.21 19.73 18.77
N TYR A 33 -2.41 18.80 19.28
CA TYR A 33 -1.79 17.79 18.45
C TYR A 33 -2.81 16.74 17.96
N ASN A 34 -3.58 16.16 18.88
CA ASN A 34 -4.48 15.04 18.55
C ASN A 34 -5.70 15.48 17.71
N GLU A 35 -6.35 16.57 18.11
CA GLU A 35 -7.55 17.05 17.42
C GLU A 35 -7.19 17.97 16.25
N GLY A 36 -6.18 18.86 16.42
CA GLY A 36 -5.79 19.86 15.44
C GLY A 36 -4.88 19.34 14.33
N ILE A 37 -4.15 18.26 14.54
CA ILE A 37 -3.21 17.71 13.54
C ILE A 37 -3.58 16.30 13.18
N VAL A 38 -3.53 15.34 14.11
CA VAL A 38 -3.68 13.91 13.77
C VAL A 38 -5.06 13.62 13.19
N THR A 39 -6.12 14.14 13.82
CA THR A 39 -7.50 13.95 13.34
C THR A 39 -7.71 14.61 11.98
N VAL A 40 -7.16 15.81 11.79
CA VAL A 40 -7.24 16.54 10.51
C VAL A 40 -6.53 15.75 9.41
N ILE A 41 -5.28 15.32 9.62
CA ILE A 41 -4.52 14.52 8.65
C ILE A 41 -5.27 13.25 8.27
N ARG A 42 -5.82 12.53 9.25
CA ARG A 42 -6.58 11.29 8.98
C ARG A 42 -7.78 11.53 8.07
N LYS A 43 -8.46 12.64 8.26
CA LYS A 43 -9.61 13.03 7.45
C LYS A 43 -9.21 13.48 6.05
N GLU A 44 -8.22 14.36 5.95
CA GLU A 44 -7.71 14.85 4.67
C GLU A 44 -7.16 13.72 3.79
N LEU A 45 -6.51 12.69 4.37
CA LEU A 45 -6.06 11.52 3.64
C LEU A 45 -7.22 10.70 3.03
N LEU A 46 -8.37 10.61 3.71
CA LEU A 46 -9.57 9.99 3.13
C LEU A 46 -10.14 10.86 2.00
N GLU A 47 -10.16 12.19 2.17
CA GLU A 47 -10.61 13.11 1.15
C GLU A 47 -9.75 13.01 -0.12
N VAL A 48 -8.41 12.96 0.03
CA VAL A 48 -7.47 12.75 -1.08
C VAL A 48 -7.73 11.41 -1.79
N ALA A 49 -8.07 10.37 -1.03
CA ALA A 49 -8.40 9.06 -1.59
C ALA A 49 -9.85 8.97 -2.14
N GLY A 50 -10.66 10.03 -2.03
CA GLY A 50 -12.06 10.02 -2.46
C GLY A 50 -12.96 9.10 -1.64
N LEU A 51 -12.61 8.83 -0.36
CA LEU A 51 -13.28 7.85 0.50
C LEU A 51 -14.11 8.54 1.60
N ASP A 52 -15.26 7.93 1.94
CA ASP A 52 -16.15 8.40 3.01
C ASP A 52 -15.67 7.91 4.38
N GLU A 53 -15.50 8.83 5.33
CA GLU A 53 -15.09 8.54 6.72
C GLU A 53 -16.07 7.64 7.49
N LYS A 54 -17.29 7.45 7.00
CA LYS A 54 -18.27 6.52 7.60
C LYS A 54 -17.96 5.06 7.32
N GLU A 55 -17.29 4.79 6.20
CA GLU A 55 -16.98 3.44 5.73
C GLU A 55 -15.49 3.11 5.84
N TYR A 56 -14.64 4.15 5.81
CA TYR A 56 -13.19 4.01 5.77
C TYR A 56 -12.51 4.74 6.93
N THR A 57 -11.31 4.32 7.22
CA THR A 57 -10.48 4.97 8.24
C THR A 57 -9.02 4.99 7.84
N THR A 58 -8.30 6.00 8.32
CA THR A 58 -6.85 6.11 8.15
C THR A 58 -6.14 5.68 9.42
N VAL A 59 -5.15 4.82 9.29
CA VAL A 59 -4.23 4.43 10.37
C VAL A 59 -2.84 4.98 10.07
N LEU A 60 -2.38 5.92 10.88
CA LEU A 60 -1.05 6.51 10.75
C LEU A 60 -0.02 5.62 11.46
N LEU A 61 1.01 5.18 10.74
CA LEU A 61 2.10 4.36 11.26
C LEU A 61 3.42 5.12 11.15
N GLN A 62 4.22 5.12 12.22
CA GLN A 62 5.57 5.67 12.20
C GLN A 62 6.53 4.63 11.61
N GLY A 63 6.95 4.86 10.38
CA GLY A 63 7.86 3.94 9.71
C GLY A 63 7.92 4.15 8.21
N SER A 64 8.66 3.30 7.55
CA SER A 64 8.73 3.26 6.08
C SER A 64 7.50 2.57 5.48
N GLY A 65 7.30 2.70 4.15
CA GLY A 65 6.27 1.93 3.44
C GLY A 65 6.41 0.42 3.64
N THR A 66 7.63 -0.11 3.76
CA THR A 66 7.86 -1.53 4.11
C THR A 66 7.26 -1.88 5.46
N TYR A 67 7.38 -1.00 6.46
CA TYR A 67 6.73 -1.21 7.76
C TYR A 67 5.20 -1.17 7.65
N GLY A 68 4.67 -0.28 6.81
CA GLY A 68 3.23 -0.24 6.53
C GLY A 68 2.71 -1.55 5.93
N VAL A 69 3.44 -2.13 4.96
CA VAL A 69 3.12 -3.43 4.37
C VAL A 69 3.22 -4.54 5.42
N GLU A 70 4.29 -4.56 6.21
CA GLU A 70 4.49 -5.53 7.28
C GLU A 70 3.36 -5.48 8.32
N ALA A 71 3.03 -4.28 8.81
CA ALA A 71 1.94 -4.08 9.75
C ALA A 71 0.59 -4.53 9.18
N THR A 72 0.33 -4.26 7.90
CA THR A 72 -0.91 -4.66 7.22
C THR A 72 -1.00 -6.17 7.10
N LEU A 73 0.02 -6.84 6.57
CA LEU A 73 0.03 -8.30 6.42
C LEU A 73 -0.11 -8.99 7.78
N GLY A 74 0.64 -8.53 8.79
CA GLY A 74 0.59 -9.11 10.14
C GLY A 74 -0.74 -8.87 10.88
N ALA A 75 -1.47 -7.79 10.56
CA ALA A 75 -2.75 -7.49 11.20
C ALA A 75 -3.96 -8.11 10.49
N VAL A 76 -3.91 -8.21 9.15
CA VAL A 76 -5.06 -8.57 8.32
C VAL A 76 -5.09 -10.06 8.00
N VAL A 77 -3.93 -10.69 7.75
CA VAL A 77 -3.84 -12.10 7.37
C VAL A 77 -3.69 -12.97 8.61
N LYS A 78 -4.71 -13.77 8.90
CA LYS A 78 -4.73 -14.70 10.05
C LYS A 78 -4.01 -16.02 9.71
N PRO A 79 -3.61 -16.82 10.71
CA PRO A 79 -3.00 -18.14 10.47
C PRO A 79 -3.87 -19.15 9.69
N THR A 80 -5.19 -18.91 9.64
CA THR A 80 -6.15 -19.74 8.90
C THR A 80 -6.41 -19.26 7.49
N ASP A 81 -5.90 -18.10 7.14
CA ASP A 81 -6.10 -17.45 5.85
C ASP A 81 -5.02 -17.90 4.87
N ARG A 82 -5.33 -17.77 3.58
CA ARG A 82 -4.39 -18.06 2.50
C ARG A 82 -4.22 -16.83 1.62
N LEU A 83 -2.98 -16.37 1.52
CA LEU A 83 -2.61 -15.16 0.80
C LEU A 83 -2.09 -15.50 -0.59
N LEU A 84 -2.59 -14.84 -1.62
CA LEU A 84 -1.99 -14.81 -2.96
C LEU A 84 -1.19 -13.51 -3.10
N ILE A 85 0.09 -13.63 -3.41
CA ILE A 85 0.97 -12.51 -3.74
C ILE A 85 1.29 -12.59 -5.23
N ILE A 86 0.97 -11.53 -5.99
CA ILE A 86 1.40 -11.44 -7.39
C ILE A 86 2.45 -10.35 -7.48
N ALA A 87 3.65 -10.73 -7.92
CA ALA A 87 4.83 -9.88 -7.86
C ALA A 87 5.47 -9.73 -9.24
N ASN A 88 5.57 -8.49 -9.73
CA ASN A 88 6.31 -8.13 -10.93
C ASN A 88 7.51 -7.20 -10.66
N GLY A 89 8.00 -7.18 -9.41
CA GLY A 89 9.16 -6.41 -9.02
C GLY A 89 9.63 -6.68 -7.60
N ALA A 90 10.53 -5.83 -7.13
CA ALA A 90 11.22 -6.03 -5.85
C ALA A 90 10.28 -5.87 -4.64
N TYR A 91 9.30 -4.96 -4.70
CA TYR A 91 8.40 -4.72 -3.58
C TYR A 91 7.37 -5.84 -3.43
N GLY A 92 6.87 -6.40 -4.53
CA GLY A 92 6.05 -7.61 -4.48
C GLY A 92 6.81 -8.81 -3.90
N LYS A 93 8.08 -9.01 -4.28
CA LYS A 93 8.95 -10.06 -3.69
C LYS A 93 9.20 -9.82 -2.20
N ARG A 94 9.25 -8.56 -1.76
CA ARG A 94 9.40 -8.21 -0.34
C ARG A 94 8.17 -8.60 0.49
N MET A 95 6.95 -8.48 -0.06
CA MET A 95 5.75 -8.99 0.59
C MET A 95 5.86 -10.49 0.88
N ALA A 96 6.39 -11.27 -0.06
CA ALA A 96 6.63 -12.70 0.15
C ALA A 96 7.64 -12.95 1.26
N ALA A 97 8.73 -12.19 1.33
CA ALA A 97 9.71 -12.31 2.42
C ALA A 97 9.11 -11.96 3.80
N ILE A 98 8.19 -11.00 3.86
CA ILE A 98 7.43 -10.67 5.07
C ILE A 98 6.50 -11.85 5.44
N ALA A 99 5.79 -12.40 4.46
CA ALA A 99 4.91 -13.56 4.67
C ALA A 99 5.68 -14.79 5.19
N ASP A 100 6.89 -15.04 4.66
CA ASP A 100 7.80 -16.08 5.16
C ASP A 100 8.18 -15.86 6.63
N TYR A 101 8.54 -14.62 6.98
CA TYR A 101 8.93 -14.27 8.35
C TYR A 101 7.80 -14.52 9.35
N TYR A 102 6.57 -14.14 9.00
CA TYR A 102 5.38 -14.38 9.80
C TYR A 102 4.80 -15.79 9.68
N LYS A 103 5.38 -16.64 8.83
CA LYS A 103 4.91 -18.00 8.56
C LYS A 103 3.45 -18.06 8.10
N LEU A 104 3.06 -17.09 7.28
CA LEU A 104 1.73 -17.07 6.66
C LEU A 104 1.62 -18.17 5.60
N ASP A 105 0.43 -18.76 5.45
CA ASP A 105 0.16 -19.61 4.28
C ASP A 105 -0.03 -18.71 3.05
N TYR A 106 0.91 -18.78 2.11
CA TYR A 106 0.82 -17.96 0.90
C TYR A 106 1.26 -18.70 -0.35
N VAL A 107 0.79 -18.19 -1.47
CA VAL A 107 1.24 -18.55 -2.82
C VAL A 107 1.80 -17.30 -3.48
N MET A 108 2.97 -17.40 -4.09
CA MET A 108 3.53 -16.32 -4.90
C MET A 108 3.50 -16.65 -6.38
N VAL A 109 2.87 -15.79 -7.18
CA VAL A 109 2.98 -15.78 -8.64
C VAL A 109 3.98 -14.70 -9.03
N ALA A 110 5.17 -15.13 -9.44
CA ALA A 110 6.23 -14.22 -9.83
C ALA A 110 6.21 -13.99 -11.36
N LEU A 111 6.09 -12.74 -11.76
CA LEU A 111 6.17 -12.29 -13.15
C LEU A 111 7.55 -11.68 -13.44
N LYS A 112 7.84 -11.43 -14.70
CA LYS A 112 9.01 -10.64 -15.09
C LYS A 112 8.81 -9.18 -14.72
N GLU A 113 9.90 -8.47 -14.46
CA GLU A 113 9.88 -7.04 -14.10
C GLU A 113 9.37 -6.12 -15.23
N THR A 114 9.18 -6.66 -16.42
CA THR A 114 8.61 -5.97 -17.59
C THR A 114 7.19 -6.40 -17.92
N GLU A 115 6.56 -7.20 -17.06
CA GLU A 115 5.24 -7.80 -17.29
C GLU A 115 4.20 -7.20 -16.33
N LEU A 116 3.09 -6.72 -16.87
CA LEU A 116 1.98 -6.22 -16.08
C LEU A 116 1.19 -7.36 -15.42
N ILE A 117 0.71 -7.11 -14.22
CA ILE A 117 -0.26 -7.98 -13.55
C ILE A 117 -1.63 -7.69 -14.19
N THR A 118 -2.09 -8.57 -15.07
CA THR A 118 -3.36 -8.40 -15.76
C THR A 118 -4.51 -9.12 -15.05
N PRO A 119 -5.79 -8.74 -15.28
CA PRO A 119 -6.94 -9.48 -14.80
C PRO A 119 -6.91 -10.97 -15.12
N ALA A 120 -6.44 -11.35 -16.31
CA ALA A 120 -6.32 -12.75 -16.74
C ALA A 120 -5.34 -13.54 -15.89
N ILE A 121 -4.20 -12.93 -15.53
CA ILE A 121 -3.20 -13.55 -14.63
C ILE A 121 -3.81 -13.77 -13.24
N VAL A 122 -4.56 -12.80 -12.72
CA VAL A 122 -5.24 -12.91 -11.43
C VAL A 122 -6.28 -14.04 -11.45
N GLU A 123 -7.11 -14.10 -12.48
CA GLU A 123 -8.12 -15.17 -12.64
C GLU A 123 -7.48 -16.56 -12.72
N GLU A 124 -6.43 -16.69 -13.51
CA GLU A 124 -5.69 -17.95 -13.64
C GLU A 124 -5.07 -18.37 -12.31
N ALA A 125 -4.42 -17.42 -11.60
CA ALA A 125 -3.84 -17.67 -10.29
C ALA A 125 -4.88 -18.13 -9.27
N LEU A 126 -6.04 -17.47 -9.19
CA LEU A 126 -7.14 -17.86 -8.30
C LEU A 126 -7.72 -19.22 -8.64
N LYS A 127 -7.83 -19.55 -9.92
CA LYS A 127 -8.32 -20.86 -10.40
C LYS A 127 -7.36 -21.99 -10.03
N ASN A 128 -6.04 -21.74 -10.17
CA ASN A 128 -5.00 -22.73 -9.91
C ASN A 128 -4.73 -22.92 -8.39
N HIS A 129 -5.11 -21.95 -7.57
CA HIS A 129 -4.89 -21.97 -6.13
C HIS A 129 -6.19 -21.76 -5.36
N PRO A 130 -7.01 -22.81 -5.18
CA PRO A 130 -8.27 -22.70 -4.44
C PRO A 130 -8.04 -22.34 -2.97
N GLY A 131 -9.02 -21.68 -2.35
CA GLY A 131 -9.00 -21.33 -0.95
C GLY A 131 -8.27 -20.01 -0.63
N ILE A 132 -7.90 -19.22 -1.64
CA ILE A 132 -7.35 -17.88 -1.44
C ILE A 132 -8.41 -17.00 -0.78
N SER A 133 -8.05 -16.39 0.35
CA SER A 133 -8.87 -15.44 1.10
C SER A 133 -8.36 -13.99 0.99
N HIS A 134 -7.09 -13.83 0.64
CA HIS A 134 -6.43 -12.52 0.51
C HIS A 134 -5.62 -12.46 -0.79
N LEU A 135 -5.65 -11.31 -1.47
CA LEU A 135 -4.76 -11.00 -2.59
C LEU A 135 -3.92 -9.77 -2.24
N SER A 136 -2.62 -9.82 -2.50
CA SER A 136 -1.74 -8.67 -2.35
C SER A 136 -0.90 -8.44 -3.61
N LEU A 137 -0.75 -7.17 -3.99
CA LEU A 137 0.10 -6.73 -5.09
C LEU A 137 0.54 -5.27 -4.89
N VAL A 138 1.52 -4.83 -5.68
CA VAL A 138 1.98 -3.44 -5.75
C VAL A 138 1.26 -2.74 -6.89
N HIS A 139 0.66 -1.56 -6.65
CA HIS A 139 0.02 -0.77 -7.71
C HIS A 139 1.05 -0.21 -8.68
N SER A 140 2.03 0.56 -8.18
CA SER A 140 3.14 1.06 -8.99
C SER A 140 4.46 0.50 -8.47
N GLU A 141 5.06 -0.43 -9.22
CA GLU A 141 6.34 -1.01 -8.83
C GLU A 141 7.45 0.03 -9.03
N THR A 142 7.96 0.57 -7.92
CA THR A 142 8.90 1.70 -7.91
C THR A 142 10.19 1.40 -8.66
N THR A 143 10.65 0.15 -8.65
CA THR A 143 11.91 -0.25 -9.28
C THR A 143 11.85 -0.27 -10.81
N THR A 144 10.65 -0.40 -11.38
CA THR A 144 10.45 -0.52 -12.84
C THR A 144 9.59 0.60 -13.41
N GLY A 145 8.79 1.26 -12.57
CA GLY A 145 7.80 2.26 -13.01
C GLY A 145 6.55 1.66 -13.64
N LEU A 146 6.36 0.33 -13.55
CA LEU A 146 5.15 -0.32 -14.06
C LEU A 146 3.95 0.00 -13.15
N LEU A 147 2.86 0.45 -13.77
CA LEU A 147 1.58 0.69 -13.12
C LEU A 147 0.64 -0.47 -13.43
N ASN A 148 0.28 -1.25 -12.42
CA ASN A 148 -0.62 -2.37 -12.55
C ASN A 148 -2.09 -1.90 -12.54
N PRO A 149 -2.98 -2.47 -13.38
CA PRO A 149 -4.36 -2.02 -13.57
C PRO A 149 -5.25 -2.47 -12.41
N ILE A 150 -5.19 -1.77 -11.28
CA ILE A 150 -5.90 -2.17 -10.04
C ILE A 150 -7.41 -2.12 -10.19
N GLU A 151 -7.96 -1.23 -11.00
CA GLU A 151 -9.40 -1.10 -11.21
C GLU A 151 -9.97 -2.33 -11.92
N GLU A 152 -9.31 -2.75 -13.00
CA GLU A 152 -9.70 -3.95 -13.74
C GLU A 152 -9.51 -5.23 -12.91
N ILE A 153 -8.50 -5.26 -12.04
CA ILE A 153 -8.28 -6.35 -11.09
C ILE A 153 -9.39 -6.37 -10.03
N ALA A 154 -9.84 -5.20 -9.56
CA ALA A 154 -10.96 -5.09 -8.62
C ALA A 154 -12.23 -5.76 -9.16
N GLU A 155 -12.51 -5.62 -10.48
CA GLU A 155 -13.65 -6.27 -11.10
C GLU A 155 -13.55 -7.81 -11.04
N VAL A 156 -12.35 -8.37 -11.18
CA VAL A 156 -12.11 -9.81 -11.02
C VAL A 156 -12.43 -10.28 -9.60
N LEU A 157 -12.12 -9.45 -8.60
CA LEU A 157 -12.30 -9.78 -7.18
C LEU A 157 -13.74 -9.56 -6.67
N ARG A 158 -14.55 -8.80 -7.42
CA ARG A 158 -15.90 -8.43 -7.01
C ARG A 158 -16.76 -9.66 -6.69
N GLY A 159 -17.33 -9.68 -5.49
CA GLY A 159 -18.22 -10.75 -5.03
C GLY A 159 -17.54 -12.08 -4.68
N ARG A 160 -16.22 -12.17 -4.73
CA ARG A 160 -15.48 -13.41 -4.39
C ARG A 160 -15.17 -13.56 -2.90
N GLY A 161 -15.42 -12.53 -2.08
CA GLY A 161 -15.10 -12.56 -0.64
C GLY A 161 -13.61 -12.57 -0.35
N ILE A 162 -12.78 -12.10 -1.29
CA ILE A 162 -11.33 -12.00 -1.15
C ILE A 162 -10.99 -10.60 -0.63
N THR A 163 -10.26 -10.53 0.47
CA THR A 163 -9.70 -9.28 0.97
C THR A 163 -8.54 -8.84 0.08
N TRP A 164 -8.57 -7.61 -0.37
CA TRP A 164 -7.54 -7.08 -1.26
C TRP A 164 -6.62 -6.09 -0.55
N ILE A 165 -5.32 -6.32 -0.66
CA ILE A 165 -4.25 -5.51 -0.09
C ILE A 165 -3.44 -4.92 -1.24
N VAL A 166 -3.46 -3.59 -1.37
CA VAL A 166 -2.74 -2.87 -2.43
C VAL A 166 -1.65 -2.01 -1.80
N ASP A 167 -0.39 -2.25 -2.18
CA ASP A 167 0.69 -1.33 -1.89
C ASP A 167 0.68 -0.21 -2.94
N ALA A 168 0.21 0.96 -2.53
CA ALA A 168 0.12 2.16 -3.35
C ALA A 168 1.13 3.24 -2.94
N MET A 169 2.26 2.86 -2.31
CA MET A 169 3.26 3.79 -1.77
C MET A 169 3.78 4.80 -2.81
N SER A 170 3.91 4.40 -4.07
CA SER A 170 4.42 5.24 -5.15
C SER A 170 3.32 5.81 -6.05
N SER A 171 2.04 5.62 -5.72
CA SER A 171 0.95 5.90 -6.67
C SER A 171 -0.28 6.57 -6.07
N LEU A 172 -0.46 6.60 -4.75
CA LEU A 172 -1.70 7.08 -4.12
C LEU A 172 -2.08 8.51 -4.54
N GLU A 173 -1.12 9.42 -4.58
CA GLU A 173 -1.38 10.82 -4.96
C GLU A 173 -1.18 11.10 -6.46
N GLY A 174 -0.41 10.25 -7.14
CA GLY A 174 -0.05 10.47 -8.55
C GLY A 174 -1.11 10.05 -9.56
N PHE A 175 -2.02 9.15 -9.20
CA PHE A 175 -2.93 8.49 -10.13
C PHE A 175 -4.40 8.48 -9.69
N LEU A 176 -4.71 8.85 -8.44
CA LEU A 176 -6.08 8.93 -7.95
C LEU A 176 -6.73 10.32 -8.13
N SER A 177 -6.03 11.26 -8.79
CA SER A 177 -6.50 12.65 -9.00
C SER A 177 -7.09 12.86 -10.40
N ILE A 178 -7.58 11.83 -11.07
CA ILE A 178 -8.20 11.96 -12.39
C ILE A 178 -9.66 11.52 -12.32
#